data_7fc2fd6ce22fa0ffe17e744a1c4abd5c
#
_entry.id   7fc2fd6ce22fa0ffe17e744a1c4abd5c
#
_cell.length_a   1.000
_cell.length_b   1.000
_cell.length_c   1.000
_cell.angle_alpha   90.00
_cell.angle_beta   90.00
_cell.angle_gamma   90.00
#
_symmetry.space_group_name_H-M   'P 1'
#
loop_
_entity.id
_entity.type
_entity.pdbx_description
1 polymer ?
#
loop_
_entity_poly.entity_id
_entity_poly.type
_entity_poly.pdbx_seq_one_letter_code
_entity_poly.pdbx_strand_id
1 'polypeptide(L)'
;MKRILISAFYFPFLFNISFAQAPEIEWENTIGGNSSDYATSVAQTVDGGYILGGFSSSPISGDKTEAWLGYADYWVIKLYADGTIQWQNNIGGFAYDEFKNIEQTADGGYIVGGFSNSAIGGEKTEANIGSYDFWILKLDAAGTIVWQNTIGGNGDDQLSQIHQTTDGGYIIGGYSKSGISGDKSEATIGNYDYWIVKLNSSGTIVWQNTIGGGGIDRLYSIDETSDGGFILGGTYSSVISGDKTEPKIGENDYWVIKINSVGNIVWQNVIGGTMDDQLRAIEQTADGGYIVGGYSNSGISGDKTEPA
;
A
#
# COMPACT_ATOMS: atom_id res chain seq x y z
N MET A 1 73.75 -12.69 -38.41
CA MET A 1 72.61 -13.18 -37.62
C MET A 1 72.13 -12.10 -36.66
N LYS A 2 71.02 -11.44 -36.96
CA LYS A 2 70.42 -10.43 -36.07
C LYS A 2 69.46 -11.15 -35.13
N ARG A 3 69.71 -11.05 -33.80
CA ARG A 3 68.81 -11.58 -32.76
C ARG A 3 67.75 -10.49 -32.43
N ILE A 4 66.49 -10.82 -32.57
CA ILE A 4 65.33 -10.00 -32.14
C ILE A 4 65.03 -10.38 -30.70
N LEU A 5 65.13 -9.38 -29.78
CA LEU A 5 64.70 -9.51 -28.42
C LEU A 5 63.19 -9.12 -28.37
N ILE A 6 62.31 -10.06 -28.01
CA ILE A 6 60.91 -9.79 -27.73
C ILE A 6 60.78 -9.61 -26.21
N SER A 7 60.57 -8.37 -25.76
CA SER A 7 60.21 -8.09 -24.36
C SER A 7 58.69 -8.19 -24.20
N ALA A 8 58.23 -9.21 -23.50
CA ALA A 8 56.82 -9.29 -23.08
C ALA A 8 56.64 -8.43 -21.83
N PHE A 9 55.87 -7.36 -21.94
CA PHE A 9 55.39 -6.60 -20.78
C PHE A 9 54.18 -7.31 -20.15
N TYR A 10 54.38 -7.83 -18.95
CA TYR A 10 53.30 -8.32 -18.12
C TYR A 10 52.71 -7.10 -17.41
N PHE A 11 51.48 -6.71 -17.76
CA PHE A 11 50.66 -5.79 -16.98
C PHE A 11 49.88 -6.62 -15.98
N PRO A 12 50.12 -6.50 -14.66
CA PRO A 12 49.27 -7.11 -13.69
C PRO A 12 47.95 -6.30 -13.65
N PHE A 13 46.86 -6.89 -14.13
CA PHE A 13 45.51 -6.38 -13.84
C PHE A 13 45.29 -6.55 -12.35
N LEU A 14 45.46 -5.47 -11.58
CA LEU A 14 44.96 -5.39 -10.23
C LEU A 14 43.43 -5.26 -10.28
N PHE A 15 42.74 -6.37 -10.13
CA PHE A 15 41.30 -6.35 -9.79
C PHE A 15 41.20 -5.77 -8.38
N ASN A 16 40.84 -4.48 -8.27
CA ASN A 16 40.31 -3.94 -7.04
C ASN A 16 38.93 -4.54 -6.82
N ILE A 17 38.84 -5.63 -6.05
CA ILE A 17 37.57 -6.13 -5.53
C ILE A 17 37.19 -5.15 -4.42
N SER A 18 36.40 -4.15 -4.77
CA SER A 18 35.72 -3.31 -3.79
C SER A 18 34.56 -4.15 -3.21
N PHE A 19 34.73 -4.65 -2.01
CA PHE A 19 33.61 -5.17 -1.24
C PHE A 19 32.76 -3.94 -0.87
N ALA A 20 31.52 -3.89 -1.33
CA ALA A 20 30.56 -2.92 -0.81
C ALA A 20 30.41 -3.20 0.69
N GLN A 21 30.83 -2.27 1.53
CA GLN A 21 30.58 -2.31 2.94
C GLN A 21 29.09 -2.07 3.15
N ALA A 22 28.46 -2.81 4.05
CA ALA A 22 27.09 -2.52 4.45
C ALA A 22 27.01 -1.06 4.94
N PRO A 23 25.97 -0.30 4.57
CA PRO A 23 25.84 1.08 5.02
C PRO A 23 25.81 1.12 6.55
N GLU A 24 26.50 2.11 7.13
CA GLU A 24 26.41 2.39 8.56
C GLU A 24 25.06 3.05 8.88
N ILE A 25 24.57 2.85 10.11
CA ILE A 25 23.40 3.56 10.61
C ILE A 25 23.80 5.03 10.78
N GLU A 26 23.15 5.92 10.02
CA GLU A 26 23.39 7.34 10.10
C GLU A 26 22.74 7.94 11.36
N TRP A 27 21.51 7.56 11.63
CA TRP A 27 20.76 7.88 12.84
C TRP A 27 19.67 6.84 13.10
N GLU A 28 19.23 6.77 14.33
CA GLU A 28 18.06 6.00 14.76
C GLU A 28 17.21 6.86 15.71
N ASN A 29 15.90 6.66 15.69
CA ASN A 29 14.98 7.34 16.58
C ASN A 29 13.84 6.43 16.99
N THR A 30 13.47 6.45 18.27
CA THR A 30 12.30 5.78 18.79
C THR A 30 11.25 6.84 19.11
N ILE A 31 10.12 6.80 18.39
CA ILE A 31 9.05 7.77 18.50
C ILE A 31 7.79 7.06 18.99
N GLY A 32 7.21 7.53 20.07
CA GLY A 32 6.02 6.91 20.64
C GLY A 32 5.49 7.59 21.90
N GLY A 33 4.33 7.12 22.32
CA GLY A 33 3.71 7.44 23.59
C GLY A 33 3.83 6.31 24.61
N ASN A 34 2.93 6.24 25.58
CA ASN A 34 2.96 5.23 26.65
C ASN A 34 1.96 4.08 26.43
N SER A 35 1.37 3.97 25.25
CA SER A 35 0.49 2.86 24.85
C SER A 35 0.97 2.27 23.51
N SER A 36 0.08 1.65 22.74
CA SER A 36 0.45 1.02 21.47
C SER A 36 0.51 2.05 20.35
N ASP A 37 1.66 2.11 19.69
CA ASP A 37 1.94 2.95 18.54
C ASP A 37 2.50 2.07 17.42
N TYR A 38 1.91 2.16 16.24
CA TYR A 38 2.28 1.35 15.07
C TYR A 38 2.63 2.24 13.90
N ALA A 39 3.83 2.10 13.34
CA ALA A 39 4.21 2.67 12.05
C ALA A 39 3.93 1.65 10.95
N THR A 40 3.19 2.04 9.92
CA THR A 40 2.83 1.17 8.80
C THR A 40 3.36 1.67 7.47
N SER A 41 3.70 2.95 7.37
CA SER A 41 4.21 3.57 6.15
C SER A 41 5.27 4.62 6.47
N VAL A 42 6.31 4.66 5.64
CA VAL A 42 7.39 5.66 5.68
C VAL A 42 7.83 5.99 4.27
N ALA A 43 8.06 7.27 3.99
CA ALA A 43 8.62 7.72 2.73
C ALA A 43 9.57 8.91 2.95
N GLN A 44 10.61 9.00 2.11
CA GLN A 44 11.44 10.20 2.05
C GLN A 44 10.68 11.30 1.30
N THR A 45 10.76 12.52 1.80
CA THR A 45 10.12 13.69 1.20
C THR A 45 11.11 14.50 0.36
N VAL A 46 10.60 15.29 -0.59
CA VAL A 46 11.43 16.05 -1.54
C VAL A 46 12.36 17.08 -0.87
N ASP A 47 12.07 17.48 0.36
CA ASP A 47 12.93 18.36 1.18
C ASP A 47 14.08 17.62 1.88
N GLY A 48 14.22 16.32 1.63
CA GLY A 48 15.23 15.44 2.23
C GLY A 48 14.85 14.91 3.61
N GLY A 49 13.72 15.31 4.18
CA GLY A 49 13.16 14.75 5.41
C GLY A 49 12.36 13.47 5.16
N TYR A 50 11.51 13.10 6.12
CA TYR A 50 10.71 11.88 6.04
C TYR A 50 9.29 12.15 6.50
N ILE A 51 8.33 11.45 5.89
CA ILE A 51 6.95 11.37 6.37
C ILE A 51 6.68 9.94 6.84
N LEU A 52 6.12 9.82 8.05
CA LEU A 52 5.70 8.54 8.63
C LEU A 52 4.22 8.61 8.89
N GLY A 53 3.58 7.46 8.75
CA GLY A 53 2.19 7.30 9.14
C GLY A 53 1.96 5.96 9.80
N GLY A 54 1.00 5.97 10.70
CA GLY A 54 0.58 4.80 11.44
C GLY A 54 -0.69 5.09 12.24
N PHE A 55 -0.94 4.29 13.24
CA PHE A 55 -2.04 4.54 14.17
C PHE A 55 -1.57 4.41 15.61
N SER A 56 -2.21 5.17 16.49
CA SER A 56 -1.82 5.29 17.89
C SER A 56 -3.04 5.21 18.81
N SER A 57 -2.88 4.49 19.92
CA SER A 57 -3.79 4.50 21.07
C SER A 57 -3.18 5.18 22.30
N SER A 58 -2.09 5.92 22.11
CA SER A 58 -1.42 6.65 23.19
C SER A 58 -2.11 7.97 23.48
N PRO A 59 -2.31 8.33 24.79
CA PRO A 59 -2.62 9.71 25.16
C PRO A 59 -1.41 10.62 24.91
N ILE A 60 -1.54 11.89 25.25
CA ILE A 60 -0.39 12.82 25.28
C ILE A 60 0.66 12.26 26.22
N SER A 61 1.77 11.78 25.67
CA SER A 61 2.88 11.18 26.43
C SER A 61 4.06 10.90 25.51
N GLY A 62 5.28 10.86 26.07
CA GLY A 62 6.50 10.65 25.26
C GLY A 62 6.60 11.74 24.20
N ASP A 63 6.73 11.32 22.93
CA ASP A 63 6.83 12.25 21.79
C ASP A 63 5.46 12.71 21.27
N LYS A 64 4.38 12.04 21.68
CA LYS A 64 3.02 12.35 21.22
C LYS A 64 2.47 13.59 21.92
N THR A 65 2.18 14.64 21.14
CA THR A 65 1.72 15.95 21.65
C THR A 65 0.21 16.15 21.56
N GLU A 66 -0.51 15.28 20.87
CA GLU A 66 -1.96 15.35 20.71
C GLU A 66 -2.63 14.11 21.29
N ALA A 67 -3.80 14.31 21.89
CA ALA A 67 -4.57 13.21 22.47
C ALA A 67 -5.24 12.38 21.36
N TRP A 68 -5.34 11.07 21.57
CA TRP A 68 -6.21 10.21 20.80
C TRP A 68 -7.69 10.50 21.16
N LEU A 69 -8.59 10.26 20.21
CA LEU A 69 -10.01 10.58 20.35
C LEU A 69 -10.88 9.34 20.51
N GLY A 70 -10.49 8.24 19.88
CA GLY A 70 -11.23 6.98 19.83
C GLY A 70 -10.50 5.82 20.50
N TYR A 71 -10.50 4.65 19.85
CA TYR A 71 -9.72 3.49 20.27
C TYR A 71 -8.33 3.46 19.63
N ALA A 72 -8.20 3.94 18.41
CA ALA A 72 -6.96 4.18 17.69
C ALA A 72 -7.23 5.22 16.61
N ASP A 73 -6.29 6.14 16.41
CA ASP A 73 -6.39 7.21 15.43
C ASP A 73 -5.16 7.20 14.51
N TYR A 74 -5.27 7.76 13.31
CA TYR A 74 -4.12 8.00 12.45
C TYR A 74 -3.12 8.91 13.17
N TRP A 75 -1.88 8.54 13.16
CA TRP A 75 -0.79 9.38 13.64
C TRP A 75 0.21 9.62 12.52
N VAL A 76 0.26 10.86 12.04
CA VAL A 76 1.12 11.29 10.95
C VAL A 76 2.24 12.15 11.51
N ILE A 77 3.48 11.85 11.14
CA ILE A 77 4.68 12.48 11.68
C ILE A 77 5.59 12.89 10.53
N LYS A 78 5.91 14.17 10.42
CA LYS A 78 6.94 14.70 9.52
C LYS A 78 8.23 14.88 10.29
N LEU A 79 9.32 14.34 9.73
CA LEU A 79 10.67 14.48 10.28
C LEU A 79 11.54 15.36 9.38
N TYR A 80 12.49 16.07 9.97
CA TYR A 80 13.65 16.61 9.27
C TYR A 80 14.58 15.47 8.81
N ALA A 81 15.59 15.81 7.99
CA ALA A 81 16.58 14.84 7.49
C ALA A 81 17.41 14.18 8.60
N ASP A 82 17.56 14.85 9.75
CA ASP A 82 18.28 14.35 10.92
C ASP A 82 17.42 13.46 11.84
N GLY A 83 16.17 13.16 11.45
CA GLY A 83 15.24 12.34 12.21
C GLY A 83 14.48 13.08 13.32
N THR A 84 14.69 14.38 13.53
CA THR A 84 13.92 15.14 14.52
C THR A 84 12.51 15.46 14.01
N ILE A 85 11.53 15.48 14.92
CA ILE A 85 10.13 15.76 14.57
C ILE A 85 9.97 17.21 14.14
N GLN A 86 9.46 17.43 12.92
CA GLN A 86 9.11 18.75 12.39
C GLN A 86 7.69 19.13 12.79
N TRP A 87 6.74 18.23 12.57
CA TRP A 87 5.36 18.33 13.01
C TRP A 87 4.75 16.92 13.13
N GLN A 88 3.63 16.83 13.85
CA GLN A 88 2.84 15.63 13.98
C GLN A 88 1.36 15.98 14.08
N ASN A 89 0.51 15.08 13.62
CA ASN A 89 -0.95 15.20 13.71
C ASN A 89 -1.56 13.87 14.14
N ASN A 90 -2.46 13.93 15.12
CA ASN A 90 -3.36 12.82 15.43
C ASN A 90 -4.70 13.11 14.76
N ILE A 91 -5.14 12.24 13.86
CA ILE A 91 -6.32 12.44 13.02
C ILE A 91 -7.27 11.26 13.22
N GLY A 92 -8.43 11.49 13.78
CA GLY A 92 -9.37 10.43 14.10
C GLY A 92 -10.78 10.90 14.42
N GLY A 93 -11.64 9.93 14.61
CA GLY A 93 -12.98 10.09 15.15
C GLY A 93 -13.08 9.49 16.56
N PHE A 94 -14.29 9.11 16.98
CA PHE A 94 -14.50 8.59 18.34
C PHE A 94 -14.52 7.06 18.41
N ALA A 95 -14.12 6.35 17.35
CA ALA A 95 -14.07 4.90 17.33
C ALA A 95 -12.69 4.40 16.84
N TYR A 96 -12.63 3.44 15.93
CA TYR A 96 -11.40 2.84 15.46
C TYR A 96 -11.06 3.36 14.05
N ASP A 97 -9.92 4.00 13.94
CA ASP A 97 -9.41 4.55 12.69
C ASP A 97 -8.03 3.94 12.41
N GLU A 98 -7.95 3.03 11.42
CA GLU A 98 -6.73 2.30 11.09
C GLU A 98 -6.06 2.88 9.87
N PHE A 99 -4.89 3.47 10.08
CA PHE A 99 -4.02 4.00 9.03
C PHE A 99 -3.37 2.85 8.24
N LYS A 100 -3.24 3.02 6.92
CA LYS A 100 -2.56 2.06 6.05
C LYS A 100 -1.38 2.63 5.31
N ASN A 101 -1.54 3.79 4.64
CA ASN A 101 -0.54 4.30 3.73
C ASN A 101 -0.53 5.83 3.66
N ILE A 102 0.64 6.42 3.46
CA ILE A 102 0.85 7.85 3.16
C ILE A 102 1.84 7.99 2.03
N GLU A 103 1.58 8.96 1.16
CA GLU A 103 2.47 9.33 0.08
C GLU A 103 2.54 10.86 -0.05
N GLN A 104 3.74 11.39 -0.37
CA GLN A 104 3.87 12.80 -0.70
C GLN A 104 3.34 13.05 -2.10
N THR A 105 2.44 14.01 -2.24
CA THR A 105 1.83 14.38 -3.53
C THR A 105 2.66 15.42 -4.26
N ALA A 106 2.46 15.54 -5.58
CA ALA A 106 3.23 16.43 -6.47
C ALA A 106 3.13 17.92 -6.08
N ASP A 107 2.09 18.32 -5.34
CA ASP A 107 1.93 19.68 -4.81
C ASP A 107 2.70 19.93 -3.50
N GLY A 108 3.45 18.93 -3.02
CA GLY A 108 4.22 18.98 -1.78
C GLY A 108 3.42 18.65 -0.51
N GLY A 109 2.12 18.40 -0.63
CA GLY A 109 1.28 17.88 0.44
C GLY A 109 1.34 16.36 0.55
N TYR A 110 0.31 15.74 1.13
CA TYR A 110 0.29 14.29 1.35
C TYR A 110 -1.11 13.73 1.07
N ILE A 111 -1.17 12.51 0.52
CA ILE A 111 -2.37 11.71 0.49
C ILE A 111 -2.25 10.59 1.53
N VAL A 112 -3.29 10.44 2.34
CA VAL A 112 -3.36 9.49 3.46
C VAL A 112 -4.55 8.59 3.25
N GLY A 113 -4.39 7.29 3.45
CA GLY A 113 -5.46 6.32 3.33
C GLY A 113 -5.44 5.28 4.43
N GLY A 114 -6.62 4.84 4.78
CA GLY A 114 -6.90 3.76 5.72
C GLY A 114 -8.39 3.46 5.75
N PHE A 115 -8.88 2.97 6.87
CA PHE A 115 -10.31 2.73 7.05
C PHE A 115 -10.76 3.11 8.46
N SER A 116 -12.05 3.41 8.60
CA SER A 116 -12.64 3.95 9.80
C SER A 116 -14.02 3.35 10.05
N ASN A 117 -14.36 3.15 11.33
CA ASN A 117 -15.75 2.91 11.74
C ASN A 117 -16.29 4.05 12.62
N SER A 118 -15.61 5.18 12.64
CA SER A 118 -16.04 6.36 13.39
C SER A 118 -17.22 7.07 12.73
N ALA A 119 -18.18 7.48 13.54
CA ALA A 119 -19.19 8.45 13.14
C ALA A 119 -18.56 9.85 12.96
N ILE A 120 -19.36 10.83 12.52
CA ILE A 120 -18.94 12.24 12.49
C ILE A 120 -18.51 12.67 13.89
N GLY A 121 -17.30 13.22 14.00
CA GLY A 121 -16.74 13.71 15.26
C GLY A 121 -15.21 13.66 15.23
N GLY A 122 -14.58 14.41 16.11
CA GLY A 122 -13.15 14.66 15.99
C GLY A 122 -12.82 15.39 14.69
N GLU A 123 -11.83 14.90 13.94
CA GLU A 123 -11.50 15.42 12.61
C GLU A 123 -12.36 14.80 11.51
N LYS A 124 -13.12 13.72 11.78
CA LYS A 124 -13.96 13.06 10.78
C LYS A 124 -15.25 13.85 10.54
N THR A 125 -15.42 14.34 9.30
CA THR A 125 -16.56 15.19 8.92
C THR A 125 -17.67 14.45 8.19
N GLU A 126 -17.43 13.20 7.77
CA GLU A 126 -18.39 12.36 7.08
C GLU A 126 -18.72 11.11 7.90
N ALA A 127 -19.99 10.73 7.89
CA ALA A 127 -20.43 9.53 8.60
C ALA A 127 -19.95 8.26 7.89
N ASN A 128 -19.70 7.21 8.68
CA ASN A 128 -19.58 5.86 8.18
C ASN A 128 -20.89 5.43 7.49
N ILE A 129 -20.75 4.65 6.42
CA ILE A 129 -21.87 4.13 5.62
C ILE A 129 -22.20 2.70 6.08
N GLY A 130 -21.15 1.91 6.33
CA GLY A 130 -21.22 0.52 6.75
C GLY A 130 -20.60 0.24 8.11
N SER A 131 -19.87 -0.87 8.17
CA SER A 131 -19.10 -1.27 9.36
C SER A 131 -17.77 -0.52 9.40
N TYR A 132 -16.89 -0.80 8.45
CA TYR A 132 -15.69 -0.03 8.17
C TYR A 132 -15.79 0.49 6.74
N ASP A 133 -15.33 1.72 6.51
CA ASP A 133 -15.27 2.35 5.19
C ASP A 133 -13.88 2.91 4.95
N PHE A 134 -13.47 3.02 3.69
CA PHE A 134 -12.24 3.72 3.32
C PHE A 134 -12.32 5.16 3.83
N TRP A 135 -11.31 5.60 4.55
CA TRP A 135 -11.18 6.98 4.97
C TRP A 135 -9.90 7.57 4.42
N ILE A 136 -10.05 8.60 3.60
CA ILE A 136 -8.99 9.18 2.80
C ILE A 136 -8.90 10.65 3.11
N LEU A 137 -7.66 11.14 3.28
CA LEU A 137 -7.40 12.55 3.57
C LEU A 137 -6.32 13.08 2.65
N LYS A 138 -6.55 14.26 2.10
CA LYS A 138 -5.50 15.09 1.48
C LYS A 138 -5.04 16.10 2.50
N LEU A 139 -3.74 16.11 2.78
CA LEU A 139 -3.09 17.09 3.65
C LEU A 139 -2.26 18.06 2.81
N ASP A 140 -2.15 19.30 3.26
CA ASP A 140 -1.14 20.23 2.74
C ASP A 140 0.26 19.89 3.27
N ALA A 141 1.28 20.66 2.87
CA ALA A 141 2.66 20.44 3.32
C ALA A 141 2.88 20.67 4.83
N ALA A 142 1.98 21.39 5.48
CA ALA A 142 2.01 21.63 6.94
C ALA A 142 1.22 20.56 7.72
N GLY A 143 0.63 19.57 7.03
CA GLY A 143 -0.18 18.51 7.63
C GLY A 143 -1.65 18.89 7.86
N THR A 144 -2.12 20.07 7.40
CA THR A 144 -3.52 20.50 7.56
C THR A 144 -4.41 19.74 6.57
N ILE A 145 -5.57 19.27 7.02
CA ILE A 145 -6.55 18.59 6.17
C ILE A 145 -7.11 19.59 5.14
N VAL A 146 -6.90 19.30 3.85
CA VAL A 146 -7.46 20.05 2.72
C VAL A 146 -8.84 19.52 2.34
N TRP A 147 -8.97 18.21 2.25
CA TRP A 147 -10.23 17.49 2.07
C TRP A 147 -10.13 16.09 2.66
N GLN A 148 -11.28 15.49 2.90
CA GLN A 148 -11.39 14.09 3.32
C GLN A 148 -12.62 13.46 2.66
N ASN A 149 -12.59 12.14 2.48
CA ASN A 149 -13.70 11.36 1.97
C ASN A 149 -13.85 10.06 2.76
N THR A 150 -15.08 9.70 3.04
CA THR A 150 -15.48 8.37 3.48
C THR A 150 -16.11 7.66 2.30
N ILE A 151 -15.51 6.56 1.83
CA ILE A 151 -15.96 5.82 0.65
C ILE A 151 -16.25 4.38 1.05
N GLY A 152 -17.49 3.96 0.89
CA GLY A 152 -17.91 2.63 1.31
C GLY A 152 -19.31 2.22 0.88
N GLY A 153 -19.69 1.05 1.34
CA GLY A 153 -21.03 0.50 1.20
C GLY A 153 -21.60 0.05 2.55
N ASN A 154 -22.60 -0.82 2.54
CA ASN A 154 -23.27 -1.25 3.77
C ASN A 154 -22.55 -2.36 4.55
N GLY A 155 -21.41 -2.82 4.09
CA GLY A 155 -20.63 -3.89 4.68
C GLY A 155 -19.36 -3.40 5.35
N ASP A 156 -18.30 -4.15 5.15
CA ASP A 156 -16.96 -3.91 5.67
C ASP A 156 -16.02 -3.65 4.49
N ASP A 157 -15.53 -2.45 4.39
CA ASP A 157 -14.71 -1.96 3.29
C ASP A 157 -13.37 -1.50 3.85
N GLN A 158 -12.27 -2.19 3.53
CA GLN A 158 -10.96 -1.96 4.11
C GLN A 158 -9.95 -1.58 3.02
N LEU A 159 -9.44 -0.35 3.08
CA LEU A 159 -8.37 0.14 2.22
C LEU A 159 -7.06 -0.53 2.59
N SER A 160 -6.29 -0.93 1.59
CA SER A 160 -4.93 -1.44 1.74
C SER A 160 -3.87 -0.45 1.27
N GLN A 161 -4.11 0.23 0.15
CA GLN A 161 -3.14 1.13 -0.46
C GLN A 161 -3.79 2.26 -1.24
N ILE A 162 -3.12 3.42 -1.27
CA ILE A 162 -3.48 4.59 -2.07
C ILE A 162 -2.21 5.17 -2.71
N HIS A 163 -2.30 5.58 -3.98
CA HIS A 163 -1.24 6.28 -4.71
C HIS A 163 -1.78 7.48 -5.47
N GLN A 164 -0.95 8.53 -5.59
CA GLN A 164 -1.21 9.58 -6.55
C GLN A 164 -0.88 9.09 -7.96
N THR A 165 -1.81 9.23 -8.89
CA THR A 165 -1.62 8.85 -10.30
C THR A 165 -1.03 9.97 -11.12
N THR A 166 -0.41 9.64 -12.26
CA THR A 166 0.28 10.59 -13.16
C THR A 166 -0.65 11.68 -13.71
N ASP A 167 -1.97 11.44 -13.73
CA ASP A 167 -3.00 12.45 -14.10
C ASP A 167 -3.33 13.43 -12.96
N GLY A 168 -2.66 13.30 -11.81
CA GLY A 168 -2.89 14.12 -10.62
C GLY A 168 -4.07 13.70 -9.76
N GLY A 169 -4.78 12.63 -10.13
CA GLY A 169 -5.80 11.98 -9.31
C GLY A 169 -5.20 10.95 -8.36
N TYR A 170 -6.02 10.00 -7.89
CA TYR A 170 -5.57 8.95 -6.97
C TYR A 170 -6.18 7.61 -7.37
N ILE A 171 -5.42 6.54 -7.18
CA ILE A 171 -5.92 5.17 -7.23
C ILE A 171 -5.90 4.58 -5.83
N ILE A 172 -7.00 3.92 -5.46
CA ILE A 172 -7.20 3.30 -4.16
C ILE A 172 -7.50 1.83 -4.37
N GLY A 173 -6.87 0.98 -3.61
CA GLY A 173 -7.12 -0.45 -3.60
C GLY A 173 -7.32 -0.99 -2.21
N GLY A 174 -8.23 -1.94 -2.11
CA GLY A 174 -8.53 -2.66 -0.88
C GLY A 174 -9.50 -3.81 -1.14
N TYR A 175 -10.26 -4.17 -0.16
CA TYR A 175 -11.26 -5.23 -0.30
C TYR A 175 -12.57 -4.86 0.41
N SER A 176 -13.66 -5.38 -0.12
CA SER A 176 -15.03 -5.04 0.26
C SER A 176 -15.89 -6.28 0.34
N LYS A 177 -16.82 -6.30 1.32
CA LYS A 177 -17.93 -7.26 1.35
C LYS A 177 -19.30 -6.58 1.21
N SER A 178 -19.31 -5.34 0.77
CA SER A 178 -20.53 -4.56 0.56
C SER A 178 -21.28 -5.01 -0.70
N GLY A 179 -22.60 -5.03 -0.60
CA GLY A 179 -23.46 -5.03 -1.77
C GLY A 179 -23.47 -3.67 -2.47
N ILE A 180 -24.33 -3.52 -3.49
CA ILE A 180 -24.59 -2.20 -4.11
C ILE A 180 -25.27 -1.30 -3.07
N SER A 181 -24.52 -0.33 -2.55
CA SER A 181 -24.97 0.58 -1.50
C SER A 181 -23.95 1.68 -1.27
N GLY A 182 -24.37 2.83 -0.74
CA GLY A 182 -23.47 3.96 -0.52
C GLY A 182 -22.79 4.38 -1.82
N ASP A 183 -21.45 4.39 -1.80
CA ASP A 183 -20.66 4.73 -2.98
C ASP A 183 -20.40 3.53 -3.90
N LYS A 184 -20.64 2.30 -3.40
CA LYS A 184 -20.33 1.08 -4.15
C LYS A 184 -21.40 0.80 -5.19
N SER A 185 -21.01 0.82 -6.47
CA SER A 185 -21.89 0.61 -7.62
C SER A 185 -22.02 -0.84 -8.08
N GLU A 186 -21.14 -1.72 -7.60
CA GLU A 186 -21.11 -3.15 -7.94
C GLU A 186 -21.11 -3.99 -6.67
N ALA A 187 -21.90 -5.07 -6.65
CA ALA A 187 -21.93 -5.98 -5.52
C ALA A 187 -20.67 -6.88 -5.49
N THR A 188 -20.26 -7.29 -4.29
CA THR A 188 -19.32 -8.40 -4.16
C THR A 188 -19.93 -9.69 -4.71
N ILE A 189 -19.07 -10.55 -5.27
CA ILE A 189 -19.44 -11.85 -5.84
C ILE A 189 -19.37 -12.92 -4.74
N GLY A 190 -18.37 -12.80 -3.88
CA GLY A 190 -18.13 -13.70 -2.76
C GLY A 190 -18.37 -13.08 -1.38
N ASN A 191 -17.42 -13.28 -0.49
CA ASN A 191 -17.44 -12.68 0.85
C ASN A 191 -16.69 -11.34 0.85
N TYR A 192 -15.41 -11.35 0.48
CA TYR A 192 -14.61 -10.17 0.23
C TYR A 192 -14.06 -10.25 -1.18
N ASP A 193 -14.13 -9.15 -1.93
CA ASP A 193 -13.55 -9.00 -3.24
C ASP A 193 -12.65 -7.77 -3.31
N TYR A 194 -11.71 -7.73 -4.24
CA TYR A 194 -10.93 -6.55 -4.53
C TYR A 194 -11.87 -5.41 -4.88
N TRP A 195 -11.68 -4.27 -4.26
CA TRP A 195 -12.38 -3.05 -4.63
C TRP A 195 -11.38 -1.96 -4.96
N ILE A 196 -11.45 -1.52 -6.20
CA ILE A 196 -10.56 -0.52 -6.78
C ILE A 196 -11.37 0.72 -7.07
N VAL A 197 -10.89 1.89 -6.64
CA VAL A 197 -11.56 3.17 -6.86
C VAL A 197 -10.56 4.18 -7.40
N LYS A 198 -10.85 4.78 -8.55
CA LYS A 198 -10.10 5.89 -9.13
C LYS A 198 -10.77 7.19 -8.76
N LEU A 199 -10.01 8.11 -8.17
CA LEU A 199 -10.45 9.46 -7.84
C LEU A 199 -9.76 10.49 -8.74
N ASN A 200 -10.42 11.62 -8.97
CA ASN A 200 -9.77 12.81 -9.49
C ASN A 200 -8.98 13.55 -8.38
N SER A 201 -8.30 14.64 -8.72
CA SER A 201 -7.50 15.44 -7.78
C SER A 201 -8.28 16.07 -6.63
N SER A 202 -9.60 16.22 -6.77
CA SER A 202 -10.49 16.73 -5.70
C SER A 202 -11.11 15.62 -4.84
N GLY A 203 -10.72 14.36 -5.04
CA GLY A 203 -11.24 13.23 -4.28
C GLY A 203 -12.56 12.64 -4.80
N THR A 204 -13.11 13.13 -5.92
CA THR A 204 -14.37 12.62 -6.49
C THR A 204 -14.12 11.31 -7.25
N ILE A 205 -14.99 10.32 -7.08
CA ILE A 205 -14.94 9.03 -7.79
C ILE A 205 -15.11 9.25 -9.30
N VAL A 206 -14.13 8.77 -10.08
CA VAL A 206 -14.15 8.76 -11.54
C VAL A 206 -14.68 7.43 -12.06
N TRP A 207 -14.16 6.34 -11.55
CA TRP A 207 -14.64 4.99 -11.79
C TRP A 207 -14.29 4.10 -10.60
N GLN A 208 -14.95 2.96 -10.51
CA GLN A 208 -14.65 1.91 -9.55
C GLN A 208 -14.86 0.53 -10.20
N ASN A 209 -14.25 -0.48 -9.63
CA ASN A 209 -14.41 -1.85 -10.09
C ASN A 209 -14.32 -2.83 -8.91
N THR A 210 -15.17 -3.84 -8.91
CA THR A 210 -15.15 -4.96 -7.97
C THR A 210 -14.67 -6.18 -8.73
N ILE A 211 -13.56 -6.79 -8.29
CA ILE A 211 -12.94 -7.93 -8.96
C ILE A 211 -12.81 -9.08 -7.95
N GLY A 212 -13.44 -10.22 -8.24
CA GLY A 212 -13.42 -11.33 -7.31
C GLY A 212 -14.06 -12.61 -7.83
N GLY A 213 -14.13 -13.57 -6.92
CA GLY A 213 -14.79 -14.85 -7.12
C GLY A 213 -15.74 -15.20 -5.98
N GLY A 214 -16.15 -16.46 -5.87
CA GLY A 214 -17.13 -16.90 -4.85
C GLY A 214 -16.58 -17.05 -3.43
N GLY A 215 -15.33 -16.73 -3.16
CA GLY A 215 -14.66 -16.92 -1.88
C GLY A 215 -14.27 -15.61 -1.17
N ILE A 216 -13.04 -15.59 -0.66
CA ILE A 216 -12.43 -14.42 -0.02
C ILE A 216 -11.24 -14.00 -0.88
N ASP A 217 -11.30 -12.79 -1.43
CA ASP A 217 -10.29 -12.22 -2.29
C ASP A 217 -9.91 -10.85 -1.73
N ARG A 218 -8.64 -10.65 -1.32
CA ARG A 218 -8.17 -9.44 -0.67
C ARG A 218 -7.02 -8.81 -1.42
N LEU A 219 -7.21 -7.60 -1.90
CA LEU A 219 -6.17 -6.78 -2.49
C LEU A 219 -5.30 -6.16 -1.38
N TYR A 220 -3.99 -6.30 -1.53
CA TYR A 220 -3.03 -5.70 -0.59
C TYR A 220 -2.14 -4.64 -1.23
N SER A 221 -1.90 -4.73 -2.54
CA SER A 221 -1.02 -3.79 -3.23
C SER A 221 -1.56 -3.44 -4.60
N ILE A 222 -1.45 -2.18 -4.95
CA ILE A 222 -1.80 -1.62 -6.26
C ILE A 222 -0.73 -0.62 -6.67
N ASP A 223 -0.34 -0.61 -7.94
CA ASP A 223 0.62 0.35 -8.48
C ASP A 223 0.23 0.77 -9.90
N GLU A 224 0.51 2.04 -10.27
CA GLU A 224 0.29 2.55 -11.63
C GLU A 224 1.42 2.03 -12.54
N THR A 225 1.04 1.50 -13.69
CA THR A 225 1.99 0.97 -14.66
C THR A 225 2.32 1.99 -15.75
N SER A 226 3.47 1.82 -16.38
CA SER A 226 3.99 2.73 -17.40
C SER A 226 3.09 2.93 -18.64
N ASP A 227 2.11 2.05 -18.84
CA ASP A 227 1.08 2.16 -19.88
C ASP A 227 -0.18 2.93 -19.43
N GLY A 228 -0.17 3.48 -18.20
CA GLY A 228 -1.28 4.21 -17.59
C GLY A 228 -2.40 3.31 -17.05
N GLY A 229 -2.21 1.98 -17.03
CA GLY A 229 -3.06 1.05 -16.31
C GLY A 229 -2.55 0.79 -14.90
N PHE A 230 -3.01 -0.30 -14.25
CA PHE A 230 -2.62 -0.63 -12.89
C PHE A 230 -2.31 -2.10 -12.75
N ILE A 231 -1.36 -2.43 -11.89
CA ILE A 231 -1.08 -3.79 -11.44
C ILE A 231 -1.61 -3.97 -10.03
N LEU A 232 -2.34 -5.05 -9.82
CA LEU A 232 -3.00 -5.41 -8.57
C LEU A 232 -2.38 -6.69 -8.04
N GLY A 233 -2.13 -6.74 -6.76
CA GLY A 233 -1.63 -7.94 -6.09
C GLY A 233 -2.32 -8.20 -4.77
N GLY A 234 -2.69 -9.43 -4.54
CA GLY A 234 -3.31 -9.83 -3.29
C GLY A 234 -3.41 -11.33 -3.13
N THR A 235 -4.31 -11.74 -2.27
CA THR A 235 -4.54 -13.13 -1.92
C THR A 235 -5.97 -13.51 -2.28
N TYR A 236 -6.17 -14.74 -2.69
CA TYR A 236 -7.49 -15.26 -2.98
C TYR A 236 -7.68 -16.67 -2.45
N SER A 237 -8.94 -17.01 -2.15
CA SER A 237 -9.35 -18.37 -1.77
C SER A 237 -10.44 -18.95 -2.69
N SER A 238 -10.83 -18.21 -3.71
CA SER A 238 -11.92 -18.53 -4.61
C SER A 238 -11.55 -19.66 -5.58
N VAL A 239 -12.51 -20.53 -5.88
CA VAL A 239 -12.47 -21.37 -7.09
C VAL A 239 -12.77 -20.52 -8.32
N ILE A 240 -12.63 -21.07 -9.54
CA ILE A 240 -13.03 -20.40 -10.79
C ILE A 240 -14.49 -19.96 -10.69
N SER A 241 -14.71 -18.66 -10.61
CA SER A 241 -16.03 -18.02 -10.49
C SER A 241 -15.88 -16.50 -10.63
N GLY A 242 -16.93 -15.79 -11.00
CA GLY A 242 -16.88 -14.35 -11.20
C GLY A 242 -15.83 -13.96 -12.23
N ASP A 243 -14.91 -13.08 -11.84
CA ASP A 243 -13.83 -12.60 -12.71
C ASP A 243 -12.63 -13.55 -12.75
N LYS A 244 -12.58 -14.52 -11.85
CA LYS A 244 -11.46 -15.45 -11.74
C LYS A 244 -11.52 -16.55 -12.78
N THR A 245 -10.49 -16.59 -13.65
CA THR A 245 -10.41 -17.56 -14.77
C THR A 245 -9.43 -18.70 -14.53
N GLU A 246 -8.53 -18.59 -13.55
CA GLU A 246 -7.52 -19.60 -13.26
C GLU A 246 -7.86 -20.41 -12.01
N PRO A 247 -7.51 -21.71 -11.99
CA PRO A 247 -7.79 -22.56 -10.85
C PRO A 247 -6.91 -22.18 -9.65
N LYS A 248 -7.40 -22.47 -8.47
CA LYS A 248 -6.68 -22.43 -7.20
C LYS A 248 -5.65 -23.57 -7.16
N ILE A 249 -4.43 -23.29 -6.65
CA ILE A 249 -3.34 -24.23 -6.49
C ILE A 249 -3.31 -24.80 -5.06
N GLY A 250 -3.39 -23.92 -4.06
CA GLY A 250 -3.29 -24.24 -2.64
C GLY A 250 -4.51 -23.84 -1.81
N GLU A 251 -4.27 -23.47 -0.55
CA GLU A 251 -5.31 -22.94 0.35
C GLU A 251 -5.65 -21.50 -0.01
N ASN A 252 -4.65 -20.64 -0.02
CA ASN A 252 -4.67 -19.31 -0.59
C ASN A 252 -3.44 -19.17 -1.49
N ASP A 253 -3.56 -18.42 -2.57
CA ASP A 253 -2.46 -18.17 -3.49
C ASP A 253 -2.40 -16.68 -3.83
N TYR A 254 -1.28 -16.21 -4.40
CA TYR A 254 -1.16 -14.87 -4.95
C TYR A 254 -2.07 -14.76 -6.16
N TRP A 255 -2.83 -13.68 -6.21
CA TRP A 255 -3.59 -13.28 -7.39
C TRP A 255 -3.09 -11.95 -7.90
N VAL A 256 -2.49 -11.98 -9.08
CA VAL A 256 -1.95 -10.81 -9.77
C VAL A 256 -2.87 -10.47 -10.93
N ILE A 257 -3.29 -9.23 -11.02
CA ILE A 257 -4.22 -8.77 -12.05
C ILE A 257 -3.70 -7.47 -12.66
N LYS A 258 -3.56 -7.44 -13.98
CA LYS A 258 -3.32 -6.21 -14.73
C LYS A 258 -4.65 -5.67 -15.22
N ILE A 259 -4.92 -4.40 -14.91
CA ILE A 259 -6.07 -3.66 -15.44
C ILE A 259 -5.58 -2.48 -16.30
N ASN A 260 -6.39 -2.05 -17.25
CA ASN A 260 -6.13 -0.84 -18.04
C ASN A 260 -6.53 0.43 -17.27
N SER A 261 -6.32 1.61 -17.88
CA SER A 261 -6.59 2.92 -17.27
C SER A 261 -8.06 3.20 -16.93
N VAL A 262 -8.99 2.40 -17.45
CA VAL A 262 -10.43 2.50 -17.17
C VAL A 262 -10.96 1.33 -16.32
N GLY A 263 -10.06 0.56 -15.72
CA GLY A 263 -10.38 -0.50 -14.75
C GLY A 263 -10.68 -1.88 -15.34
N ASN A 264 -10.64 -2.10 -16.66
CA ASN A 264 -10.92 -3.42 -17.25
C ASN A 264 -9.72 -4.35 -17.11
N ILE A 265 -9.98 -5.64 -16.78
CA ILE A 265 -8.96 -6.68 -16.69
C ILE A 265 -8.33 -6.90 -18.07
N VAL A 266 -7.00 -6.83 -18.13
CA VAL A 266 -6.18 -7.14 -19.31
C VAL A 266 -5.68 -8.58 -19.26
N TRP A 267 -5.13 -8.98 -18.12
CA TRP A 267 -4.71 -10.35 -17.82
C TRP A 267 -4.72 -10.57 -16.31
N GLN A 268 -4.70 -11.83 -15.93
CA GLN A 268 -4.55 -12.26 -14.54
C GLN A 268 -3.62 -13.45 -14.46
N ASN A 269 -2.99 -13.67 -13.31
CA ASN A 269 -2.13 -14.80 -13.05
C ASN A 269 -2.23 -15.22 -11.59
N VAL A 270 -2.18 -16.53 -11.36
CA VAL A 270 -2.16 -17.15 -10.04
C VAL A 270 -0.77 -17.70 -9.80
N ILE A 271 -0.19 -17.43 -8.63
CA ILE A 271 1.14 -17.90 -8.26
C ILE A 271 1.08 -18.47 -6.85
N GLY A 272 1.50 -19.70 -6.68
CA GLY A 272 1.50 -20.32 -5.36
C GLY A 272 1.92 -21.79 -5.36
N GLY A 273 1.79 -22.38 -4.18
CA GLY A 273 2.01 -23.80 -3.93
C GLY A 273 0.79 -24.47 -3.32
N THR A 274 0.97 -25.56 -2.59
CA THR A 274 -0.16 -26.37 -2.08
C THR A 274 -0.74 -25.88 -0.74
N MET A 275 -0.13 -24.88 -0.10
CA MET A 275 -0.55 -24.35 1.20
C MET A 275 -0.91 -22.87 1.08
N ASP A 276 -0.81 -22.12 2.20
CA ASP A 276 -1.16 -20.71 2.28
C ASP A 276 -0.02 -19.84 1.75
N ASP A 277 -0.28 -19.10 0.67
CA ASP A 277 0.63 -18.17 0.02
C ASP A 277 -0.06 -16.80 -0.07
N GLN A 278 0.52 -15.75 0.54
CA GLN A 278 -0.11 -14.43 0.61
C GLN A 278 0.81 -13.34 0.07
N LEU A 279 0.42 -12.72 -1.04
CA LEU A 279 1.09 -11.55 -1.61
C LEU A 279 0.87 -10.32 -0.71
N ARG A 280 1.90 -9.52 -0.54
CA ARG A 280 1.87 -8.27 0.27
C ARG A 280 2.26 -7.03 -0.54
N ALA A 281 3.11 -7.20 -1.54
CA ALA A 281 3.58 -6.10 -2.37
C ALA A 281 3.73 -6.54 -3.83
N ILE A 282 3.43 -5.64 -4.74
CA ILE A 282 3.71 -5.76 -6.18
C ILE A 282 4.11 -4.41 -6.72
N GLU A 283 5.08 -4.39 -7.63
CA GLU A 283 5.57 -3.19 -8.28
C GLU A 283 5.99 -3.52 -9.71
N GLN A 284 5.82 -2.56 -10.65
CA GLN A 284 6.36 -2.69 -11.98
C GLN A 284 7.86 -2.38 -11.99
N THR A 285 8.65 -3.28 -12.57
CA THR A 285 10.09 -3.07 -12.72
C THR A 285 10.43 -2.19 -13.95
N ALA A 286 11.61 -1.58 -13.95
CA ALA A 286 12.03 -0.64 -15.00
C ALA A 286 12.11 -1.26 -16.40
N ASP A 287 12.23 -2.59 -16.51
CA ASP A 287 12.21 -3.34 -17.77
C ASP A 287 10.79 -3.70 -18.24
N GLY A 288 9.76 -3.27 -17.51
CA GLY A 288 8.35 -3.53 -17.80
C GLY A 288 7.82 -4.85 -17.24
N GLY A 289 8.64 -5.61 -16.50
CA GLY A 289 8.23 -6.77 -15.73
C GLY A 289 7.54 -6.36 -14.41
N TYR A 290 7.37 -7.35 -13.52
CA TYR A 290 6.79 -7.13 -12.20
C TYR A 290 7.57 -7.90 -11.15
N ILE A 291 7.77 -7.28 -9.98
CA ILE A 291 8.28 -7.95 -8.80
C ILE A 291 7.14 -8.11 -7.78
N VAL A 292 7.05 -9.30 -7.19
CA VAL A 292 6.04 -9.62 -6.18
C VAL A 292 6.72 -10.08 -4.91
N GLY A 293 6.19 -9.68 -3.76
CA GLY A 293 6.69 -10.09 -2.45
C GLY A 293 5.55 -10.47 -1.52
N GLY A 294 5.80 -11.43 -0.66
CA GLY A 294 4.83 -11.90 0.32
C GLY A 294 5.38 -13.06 1.14
N TYR A 295 4.53 -13.82 1.78
CA TYR A 295 4.96 -15.01 2.50
C TYR A 295 4.30 -16.27 1.92
N SER A 296 4.92 -17.41 2.19
CA SER A 296 4.48 -18.71 1.71
C SER A 296 4.75 -19.77 2.76
N ASN A 297 3.74 -20.57 3.06
CA ASN A 297 3.85 -21.77 3.88
C ASN A 297 4.06 -23.04 3.02
N SER A 298 4.02 -22.89 1.68
CA SER A 298 4.18 -24.00 0.76
C SER A 298 5.63 -24.50 0.71
N GLY A 299 5.81 -25.81 0.68
CA GLY A 299 7.05 -26.43 0.24
C GLY A 299 7.24 -26.29 -1.27
N ILE A 300 8.16 -27.05 -1.85
CA ILE A 300 8.34 -27.12 -3.32
C ILE A 300 7.09 -27.75 -3.93
N SER A 301 6.24 -26.93 -4.55
CA SER A 301 4.97 -27.35 -5.18
C SER A 301 4.38 -26.21 -6.01
N GLY A 302 3.55 -26.52 -7.00
CA GLY A 302 2.98 -25.50 -7.88
C GLY A 302 4.08 -24.70 -8.58
N ASP A 303 4.04 -23.38 -8.45
CA ASP A 303 5.04 -22.47 -9.02
C ASP A 303 6.27 -22.29 -8.13
N LYS A 304 6.20 -22.78 -6.89
CA LYS A 304 7.29 -22.63 -5.94
C LYS A 304 8.37 -23.68 -6.14
N THR A 305 9.57 -23.25 -6.45
CA THR A 305 10.75 -24.11 -6.76
C THR A 305 11.74 -24.23 -5.61
N GLU A 306 11.60 -23.42 -4.55
CA GLU A 306 12.46 -23.44 -3.37
C GLU A 306 11.67 -23.80 -2.11
N PRO A 307 12.30 -24.48 -1.13
CA PRO A 307 11.62 -24.80 0.12
C PRO A 307 11.32 -23.55 0.95
N ALA A 308 10.37 -23.67 1.87
CA ALA A 308 10.08 -22.66 2.88
C ALA A 308 11.16 -22.63 3.95
#